data_3f9a5648157765afe3d1e5c5299954f3
#
_entry.id   3f9a5648157765afe3d1e5c5299954f3
#
_cell.length_a   1.000
_cell.length_b   1.000
_cell.length_c   1.000
_cell.angle_alpha   90.00
_cell.angle_beta   90.00
_cell.angle_gamma   90.00
#
_symmetry.space_group_name_H-M   'P 1'
#
loop_
_entity.id
_entity.type
_entity.pdbx_description
1 polymer ?
#
loop_
_entity_poly.entity_id
_entity_poly.type
_entity_poly.pdbx_seq_one_letter_code
_entity_poly.pdbx_strand_id
1 'polypeptide(L)'
;MFVIGSLFFVFGFVTWLNNILIPYMRTSCELTTQVQGYLVTFAFYIAYFVMSIPSSFVLKKTGYSNGMALGLIVMAIGCMMFIPGAKMRSYPMFLLGLFLQGSGLSLLQTASNPYVTVIGPIESAARRMSIMGICNKVAGMIGILVLSNALFSGKEHLFESI
;
A
#
# COMPACT_ATOMS: atom_id res chain seq x y z
N MET A 1 0.03 4.87 -21.30
CA MET A 1 -1.27 4.77 -20.58
C MET A 1 -1.43 3.42 -19.88
N PHE A 2 -1.27 2.31 -20.58
CA PHE A 2 -1.48 0.97 -20.00
C PHE A 2 -0.56 0.68 -18.80
N VAL A 3 0.74 0.96 -18.93
CA VAL A 3 1.73 0.76 -17.86
C VAL A 3 1.39 1.57 -16.60
N ILE A 4 0.96 2.81 -16.76
CA ILE A 4 0.59 3.67 -15.62
C ILE A 4 -0.71 3.18 -14.99
N GLY A 5 -1.68 2.74 -15.81
CA GLY A 5 -2.90 2.10 -15.31
C GLY A 5 -2.60 0.86 -14.45
N SER A 6 -1.66 0.02 -14.90
CA SER A 6 -1.20 -1.15 -14.14
C SER A 6 -0.52 -0.76 -12.83
N LEU A 7 0.29 0.31 -12.83
CA LEU A 7 0.89 0.85 -11.60
C LEU A 7 -0.15 1.33 -10.60
N PHE A 8 -1.16 2.08 -11.07
CA PHE A 8 -2.25 2.53 -10.21
C PHE A 8 -3.12 1.38 -9.71
N PHE A 9 -3.26 0.32 -10.51
CA PHE A 9 -3.94 -0.90 -10.10
C PHE A 9 -3.18 -1.60 -8.96
N VAL A 10 -1.88 -1.84 -9.12
CA VAL A 10 -1.03 -2.43 -8.07
C VAL A 10 -1.04 -1.56 -6.82
N PHE A 11 -0.93 -0.26 -7.00
CA PHE A 11 -0.99 0.72 -5.92
C PHE A 11 -2.32 0.65 -5.13
N GLY A 12 -3.45 0.61 -5.84
CA GLY A 12 -4.77 0.45 -5.21
C GLY A 12 -4.89 -0.88 -4.49
N PHE A 13 -4.47 -1.96 -5.12
CA PHE A 13 -4.50 -3.29 -4.56
C PHE A 13 -3.72 -3.37 -3.23
N VAL A 14 -2.47 -2.91 -3.22
CA VAL A 14 -1.62 -2.93 -2.01
C VAL A 14 -2.17 -2.03 -0.91
N THR A 15 -2.66 -0.83 -1.25
CA THR A 15 -3.23 0.09 -0.27
C THR A 15 -4.45 -0.49 0.44
N TRP A 16 -5.35 -1.13 -0.33
CA TRP A 16 -6.56 -1.73 0.22
C TRP A 16 -6.27 -3.01 1.00
N LEU A 17 -5.30 -3.82 0.56
CA LEU A 17 -4.82 -4.97 1.32
C LEU A 17 -4.29 -4.55 2.70
N ASN A 18 -3.56 -3.45 2.78
CA ASN A 18 -3.09 -2.91 4.06
C ASN A 18 -4.25 -2.55 5.00
N ASN A 19 -5.27 -1.89 4.48
CA ASN A 19 -6.42 -1.49 5.29
C ASN A 19 -7.16 -2.70 5.90
N ILE A 20 -7.14 -3.84 5.23
CA ILE A 20 -7.73 -5.09 5.73
C ILE A 20 -6.76 -5.82 6.66
N LEU A 21 -5.47 -5.76 6.37
CA LEU A 21 -4.44 -6.43 7.15
C LEU A 21 -4.28 -5.83 8.55
N ILE A 22 -4.45 -4.51 8.69
CA ILE A 22 -4.36 -3.79 9.98
C ILE A 22 -5.31 -4.39 11.04
N PRO A 23 -6.64 -4.53 10.81
CA PRO A 23 -7.52 -5.14 11.80
C PRO A 23 -7.25 -6.64 12.01
N TYR A 24 -6.85 -7.37 10.97
CA TYR A 24 -6.48 -8.78 11.10
C TYR A 24 -5.26 -8.99 12.01
N MET A 25 -4.27 -8.13 11.89
CA MET A 25 -3.08 -8.15 12.76
C MET A 25 -3.40 -7.82 14.21
N ARG A 26 -4.38 -6.95 14.42
CA ARG A 26 -4.88 -6.61 15.75
C ARG A 26 -5.38 -7.86 16.48
N THR A 27 -6.03 -8.76 15.76
CA THR A 27 -6.53 -10.02 16.29
C THR A 27 -5.43 -11.08 16.45
N SER A 28 -4.50 -11.16 15.50
CA SER A 28 -3.44 -12.19 15.48
C SER A 28 -2.29 -11.94 16.46
N CYS A 29 -1.99 -10.68 16.78
CA CYS A 29 -0.94 -10.31 17.74
C CYS A 29 -1.46 -10.12 19.16
N GLU A 30 -2.74 -10.48 19.44
CA GLU A 30 -3.38 -10.31 20.77
C GLU A 30 -3.11 -8.92 21.38
N LEU A 31 -3.27 -7.88 20.54
CA LEU A 31 -3.05 -6.51 20.96
C LEU A 31 -4.12 -6.13 22.00
N THR A 32 -3.78 -6.33 23.26
CA THR A 32 -4.68 -6.15 24.40
C THR A 32 -5.06 -4.67 24.62
N THR A 33 -4.25 -3.76 24.08
CA THR A 33 -4.44 -2.33 24.28
C THR A 33 -4.92 -1.67 22.99
N GLN A 34 -6.04 -0.94 23.07
CA GLN A 34 -6.58 -0.15 21.93
C GLN A 34 -5.53 0.83 21.37
N VAL A 35 -4.65 1.35 22.20
CA VAL A 35 -3.55 2.26 21.83
C VAL A 35 -2.62 1.62 20.79
N GLN A 36 -2.29 0.34 20.91
CA GLN A 36 -1.43 -0.35 19.97
C GLN A 36 -2.07 -0.47 18.57
N GLY A 37 -3.39 -0.65 18.51
CA GLY A 37 -4.11 -0.64 17.24
C GLY A 37 -4.11 0.74 16.55
N TYR A 38 -4.18 1.82 17.33
CA TYR A 38 -4.03 3.18 16.80
C TYR A 38 -2.60 3.47 16.34
N LEU A 39 -1.58 2.97 17.06
CA LEU A 39 -0.18 3.12 16.67
C LEU A 39 0.14 2.46 15.34
N VAL A 40 -0.47 1.32 15.02
CA VAL A 40 -0.32 0.65 13.71
C VAL A 40 -0.81 1.56 12.58
N THR A 41 -2.02 2.11 12.74
CA THR A 41 -2.59 3.05 11.76
C THR A 41 -1.77 4.34 11.70
N PHE A 42 -1.35 4.85 12.84
CA PHE A 42 -0.55 6.07 12.95
C PHE A 42 0.83 5.90 12.28
N ALA A 43 1.50 4.76 12.46
CA ALA A 43 2.80 4.48 11.83
C ALA A 43 2.73 4.53 10.30
N PHE A 44 1.65 4.02 9.72
CA PHE A 44 1.43 4.09 8.28
C PHE A 44 1.21 5.53 7.80
N TYR A 45 0.33 6.28 8.45
CA TYR A 45 0.00 7.64 8.03
C TYR A 45 1.12 8.64 8.34
N ILE A 46 1.84 8.49 9.45
CA ILE A 46 2.99 9.35 9.76
C ILE A 46 4.14 9.13 8.77
N ALA A 47 4.38 7.87 8.36
CA ALA A 47 5.33 7.57 7.30
C ALA A 47 4.97 8.30 6.01
N TYR A 48 3.68 8.29 5.67
CA TYR A 48 3.16 8.98 4.50
C TYR A 48 3.40 10.49 4.57
N PHE A 49 3.13 11.09 5.73
CA PHE A 49 3.33 12.52 5.97
C PHE A 49 4.82 12.91 5.93
N VAL A 50 5.67 12.20 6.71
CA VAL A 50 7.10 12.48 6.83
C VAL A 50 7.82 12.31 5.49
N MET A 51 7.48 11.27 4.73
CA MET A 51 8.12 10.99 3.43
C MET A 51 7.60 11.85 2.30
N SER A 52 6.51 12.57 2.46
CA SER A 52 5.95 13.47 1.45
C SER A 52 6.97 14.54 1.01
N ILE A 53 7.67 15.14 1.95
CA ILE A 53 8.69 16.17 1.68
C ILE A 53 9.96 15.58 1.03
N PRO A 54 10.63 14.55 1.62
CA PRO A 54 11.80 13.92 1.00
C PRO A 54 11.52 13.31 -0.37
N SER A 55 10.33 12.76 -0.58
CA SER A 55 9.91 12.20 -1.88
C SER A 55 10.06 13.23 -3.02
N SER A 56 9.68 14.47 -2.77
CA SER A 56 9.81 15.54 -3.75
C SER A 56 11.28 15.80 -4.13
N PHE A 57 12.21 15.76 -3.17
CA PHE A 57 13.65 15.92 -3.44
C PHE A 57 14.23 14.73 -4.20
N VAL A 58 13.84 13.52 -3.84
CA VAL A 58 14.24 12.30 -4.55
C VAL A 58 13.79 12.36 -6.00
N LEU A 59 12.54 12.74 -6.25
CA LEU A 59 11.98 12.83 -7.60
C LEU A 59 12.67 13.90 -8.47
N LYS A 60 13.08 15.02 -7.88
CA LYS A 60 13.85 16.05 -8.61
C LYS A 60 15.20 15.53 -9.09
N LYS A 61 15.83 14.60 -8.37
CA LYS A 61 17.13 14.03 -8.74
C LYS A 61 17.03 12.81 -9.65
N THR A 62 16.05 11.93 -9.41
CA THR A 62 15.92 10.65 -10.12
C THR A 62 14.93 10.68 -11.28
N GLY A 63 14.08 11.69 -11.35
CA GLY A 63 12.99 11.76 -12.32
C GLY A 63 11.78 10.89 -11.94
N TYR A 64 10.68 11.09 -12.63
CA TYR A 64 9.40 10.45 -12.29
C TYR A 64 9.42 8.92 -12.47
N SER A 65 10.01 8.44 -13.57
CA SER A 65 10.03 7.00 -13.89
C SER A 65 10.86 6.21 -12.88
N ASN A 66 12.07 6.67 -12.58
CA ASN A 66 12.93 6.02 -11.58
C ASN A 66 12.39 6.19 -10.16
N GLY A 67 11.73 7.31 -9.87
CA GLY A 67 11.05 7.54 -8.60
C GLY A 67 9.91 6.55 -8.37
N MET A 68 9.13 6.22 -9.40
CA MET A 68 8.10 5.17 -9.32
C MET A 68 8.71 3.79 -9.07
N ALA A 69 9.82 3.45 -9.75
CA ALA A 69 10.53 2.19 -9.54
C ALA A 69 11.07 2.08 -8.12
N LEU A 70 11.67 3.16 -7.60
CA LEU A 70 12.14 3.22 -6.20
C LEU A 70 10.98 3.05 -5.21
N GLY A 71 9.86 3.70 -5.43
CA GLY A 71 8.65 3.55 -4.60
C GLY A 71 8.18 2.10 -4.54
N LEU A 72 8.14 1.40 -5.68
CA LEU A 72 7.77 -0.02 -5.76
C LEU A 72 8.77 -0.91 -5.02
N ILE A 73 10.07 -0.66 -5.14
CA ILE A 73 11.11 -1.42 -4.44
C ILE A 73 10.96 -1.25 -2.93
N VAL A 74 10.78 -0.03 -2.45
CA VAL A 74 10.58 0.25 -1.01
C VAL A 74 9.31 -0.43 -0.50
N MET A 75 8.22 -0.40 -1.27
CA MET A 75 6.99 -1.13 -0.93
C MET A 75 7.21 -2.64 -0.88
N ALA A 76 7.95 -3.21 -1.84
CA ALA A 76 8.26 -4.63 -1.86
C ALA A 76 9.07 -5.06 -0.64
N ILE A 77 10.08 -4.27 -0.24
CA ILE A 77 10.86 -4.50 0.98
C ILE A 77 9.94 -4.44 2.22
N GLY A 78 9.05 -3.45 2.29
CA GLY A 78 8.06 -3.36 3.37
C GLY A 78 7.18 -4.60 3.46
N CYS A 79 6.69 -5.11 2.33
CA CYS A 79 5.91 -6.35 2.28
C CYS A 79 6.73 -7.57 2.72
N MET A 80 7.99 -7.66 2.33
CA MET A 80 8.86 -8.77 2.75
C MET A 80 9.12 -8.77 4.25
N MET A 81 9.15 -7.60 4.90
CA MET A 81 9.31 -7.50 6.35
C MET A 81 8.11 -8.02 7.14
N PHE A 82 6.93 -8.10 6.53
CA PHE A 82 5.77 -8.71 7.19
C PHE A 82 5.94 -10.21 7.42
N ILE A 83 6.67 -10.91 6.56
CA ILE A 83 6.88 -12.38 6.69
C ILE A 83 7.60 -12.73 7.99
N PRO A 84 8.82 -12.18 8.27
CA PRO A 84 9.48 -12.43 9.54
C PRO A 84 8.74 -11.81 10.73
N GLY A 85 8.10 -10.65 10.56
CA GLY A 85 7.28 -10.00 11.59
C GLY A 85 6.14 -10.89 12.07
N ALA A 86 5.45 -11.58 11.16
CA ALA A 86 4.40 -12.53 11.46
C ALA A 86 4.93 -13.80 12.15
N LYS A 87 6.07 -14.33 11.71
CA LYS A 87 6.70 -15.52 12.30
C LYS A 87 7.20 -15.28 13.73
N MET A 88 7.81 -14.13 13.97
CA MET A 88 8.38 -13.77 15.27
C MET A 88 7.36 -13.12 16.21
N ARG A 89 6.12 -12.87 15.77
CA ARG A 89 5.09 -12.10 16.50
C ARG A 89 5.64 -10.77 17.07
N SER A 90 6.58 -10.15 16.34
CA SER A 90 7.28 -8.97 16.79
C SER A 90 6.56 -7.72 16.32
N TYR A 91 5.89 -7.04 17.23
CA TYR A 91 5.17 -5.80 16.98
C TYR A 91 6.03 -4.67 16.37
N PRO A 92 7.29 -4.41 16.85
CA PRO A 92 8.13 -3.37 16.25
C PRO A 92 8.50 -3.64 14.79
N MET A 93 8.73 -4.91 14.43
CA MET A 93 9.07 -5.31 13.07
C MET A 93 7.88 -5.10 12.12
N PHE A 94 6.70 -5.26 12.65
CA PHE A 94 5.44 -4.99 11.96
C PHE A 94 5.26 -3.50 11.67
N LEU A 95 5.50 -2.64 12.68
CA LEU A 95 5.46 -1.19 12.54
C LEU A 95 6.48 -0.68 11.50
N LEU A 96 7.69 -1.25 11.49
CA LEU A 96 8.71 -0.93 10.49
C LEU A 96 8.27 -1.32 9.07
N GLY A 97 7.66 -2.48 8.90
CA GLY A 97 7.10 -2.90 7.61
C GLY A 97 6.03 -1.94 7.10
N LEU A 98 5.11 -1.52 7.97
CA LEU A 98 4.08 -0.52 7.65
C LEU A 98 4.68 0.85 7.33
N PHE A 99 5.69 1.27 8.08
CA PHE A 99 6.39 2.53 7.84
C PHE A 99 7.08 2.54 6.47
N LEU A 100 7.80 1.48 6.11
CA LEU A 100 8.44 1.33 4.80
C LEU A 100 7.40 1.31 3.67
N GLN A 101 6.29 0.60 3.89
CA GLN A 101 5.23 0.52 2.90
C GLN A 101 4.54 1.86 2.68
N GLY A 102 4.23 2.61 3.76
CA GLY A 102 3.71 3.96 3.68
C GLY A 102 4.68 4.93 2.99
N SER A 103 5.97 4.78 3.24
CA SER A 103 7.04 5.55 2.60
C SER A 103 7.12 5.30 1.09
N GLY A 104 7.11 4.04 0.68
CA GLY A 104 7.09 3.66 -0.73
C GLY A 104 5.84 4.14 -1.45
N LEU A 105 4.70 4.05 -0.78
CA LEU A 105 3.41 4.53 -1.26
C LEU A 105 3.41 6.05 -1.50
N SER A 106 3.95 6.82 -0.55
CA SER A 106 4.11 8.26 -0.66
C SER A 106 4.96 8.65 -1.86
N LEU A 107 6.12 7.98 -2.02
CA LEU A 107 7.02 8.22 -3.15
C LEU A 107 6.34 7.91 -4.49
N LEU A 108 5.65 6.77 -4.58
CA LEU A 108 4.94 6.34 -5.77
C LEU A 108 3.84 7.33 -6.16
N GLN A 109 3.04 7.77 -5.19
CA GLN A 109 1.93 8.70 -5.43
C GLN A 109 2.42 10.10 -5.83
N THR A 110 3.49 10.58 -5.18
CA THR A 110 4.11 11.87 -5.50
C THR A 110 4.71 11.86 -6.90
N ALA A 111 5.22 10.71 -7.39
CA ALA A 111 5.72 10.56 -8.74
C ALA A 111 4.62 10.39 -9.78
N SER A 112 3.62 9.56 -9.49
CA SER A 112 2.60 9.15 -10.46
C SER A 112 1.63 10.25 -10.80
N ASN A 113 1.20 11.07 -9.84
CA ASN A 113 0.23 12.12 -10.05
C ASN A 113 0.70 13.17 -11.09
N PRO A 114 1.87 13.83 -10.93
CA PRO A 114 2.36 14.75 -11.94
C PRO A 114 2.75 14.05 -13.24
N TYR A 115 3.22 12.80 -13.20
CA TYR A 115 3.56 12.05 -14.40
C TYR A 115 2.35 11.82 -15.31
N VAL A 116 1.19 11.50 -14.74
CA VAL A 116 -0.06 11.36 -15.50
C VAL A 116 -0.49 12.68 -16.17
N THR A 117 -0.20 13.82 -15.54
CA THR A 117 -0.55 15.13 -16.13
C THR A 117 0.36 15.50 -17.30
N VAL A 118 1.62 15.12 -17.25
CA VAL A 118 2.66 15.49 -18.26
C VAL A 118 2.63 14.59 -19.50
N ILE A 119 2.14 13.37 -19.40
CA ILE A 119 2.17 12.36 -20.49
C ILE A 119 1.32 12.70 -21.71
N GLY A 120 0.46 13.71 -21.64
CA GLY A 120 -0.39 14.09 -22.78
C GLY A 120 -0.92 15.50 -22.68
N PRO A 121 -1.84 15.91 -23.58
CA PRO A 121 -2.40 17.26 -23.61
C PRO A 121 -3.00 17.64 -22.25
N ILE A 122 -2.75 18.87 -21.81
CA ILE A 122 -3.17 19.36 -20.50
C ILE A 122 -4.69 19.38 -20.35
N GLU A 123 -5.40 19.59 -21.47
CA GLU A 123 -6.88 19.61 -21.52
C GLU A 123 -7.51 18.27 -21.13
N SER A 124 -6.80 17.15 -21.38
CA SER A 124 -7.26 15.80 -21.03
C SER A 124 -6.66 15.27 -19.72
N ALA A 125 -5.89 16.07 -18.98
CA ALA A 125 -5.23 15.65 -17.74
C ALA A 125 -6.25 15.19 -16.68
N ALA A 126 -7.32 15.94 -16.48
CA ALA A 126 -8.38 15.60 -15.53
C ALA A 126 -9.05 14.24 -15.86
N ARG A 127 -9.33 13.99 -17.14
CA ARG A 127 -9.90 12.72 -17.60
C ARG A 127 -8.95 11.55 -17.34
N ARG A 128 -7.65 11.72 -17.59
CA ARG A 128 -6.64 10.70 -17.31
C ARG A 128 -6.52 10.39 -15.81
N MET A 129 -6.50 11.43 -14.97
CA MET A 129 -6.48 11.27 -13.51
C MET A 129 -7.71 10.52 -12.99
N SER A 130 -8.90 10.86 -13.53
CA SER A 130 -10.15 10.17 -13.17
C SER A 130 -10.11 8.67 -13.53
N ILE A 131 -9.65 8.33 -14.73
CA ILE A 131 -9.51 6.93 -15.16
C ILE A 131 -8.53 6.17 -14.23
N MET A 132 -7.40 6.77 -13.88
CA MET A 132 -6.44 6.16 -12.97
C MET A 132 -7.02 5.98 -11.57
N GLY A 133 -7.80 6.97 -11.09
CA GLY A 133 -8.53 6.87 -9.82
C GLY A 133 -9.55 5.73 -9.81
N ILE A 134 -10.29 5.53 -10.90
CA ILE A 134 -11.21 4.40 -11.06
C ILE A 134 -10.45 3.07 -11.05
N CYS A 135 -9.35 2.93 -11.80
CA CYS A 135 -8.51 1.72 -11.79
C CYS A 135 -8.03 1.38 -10.38
N ASN A 136 -7.60 2.40 -9.61
CA ASN A 136 -7.19 2.24 -8.23
C ASN A 136 -8.33 1.72 -7.34
N LYS A 137 -9.54 2.25 -7.47
CA LYS A 137 -10.71 1.81 -6.69
C LYS A 137 -11.18 0.41 -7.06
N VAL A 138 -11.19 0.10 -8.36
CA VAL A 138 -11.53 -1.26 -8.85
C VAL A 138 -10.53 -2.29 -8.33
N ALA A 139 -9.24 -1.96 -8.34
CA ALA A 139 -8.20 -2.82 -7.78
C ALA A 139 -8.43 -3.07 -6.28
N GLY A 140 -8.84 -2.04 -5.54
CA GLY A 140 -9.20 -2.17 -4.13
C GLY A 140 -10.37 -3.11 -3.90
N MET A 141 -11.43 -3.00 -4.69
CA MET A 141 -12.58 -3.91 -4.61
C MET A 141 -12.18 -5.36 -4.90
N ILE A 142 -11.38 -5.60 -5.94
CA ILE A 142 -10.86 -6.93 -6.28
C ILE A 142 -9.98 -7.45 -5.13
N GLY A 143 -9.11 -6.63 -4.56
CA GLY A 143 -8.27 -6.99 -3.43
C GLY A 143 -9.08 -7.45 -2.20
N ILE A 144 -10.16 -6.73 -1.89
CA ILE A 144 -11.08 -7.09 -0.80
C ILE A 144 -11.74 -8.44 -1.08
N LEU A 145 -12.27 -8.65 -2.28
CA LEU A 145 -12.95 -9.90 -2.65
C LEU A 145 -12.00 -11.10 -2.62
N VAL A 146 -10.79 -10.95 -3.17
CA VAL A 146 -9.78 -12.01 -3.18
C VAL A 146 -9.35 -12.38 -1.78
N LEU A 147 -9.07 -11.39 -0.93
CA LEU A 147 -8.64 -11.64 0.45
C LEU A 147 -9.79 -12.20 1.29
N SER A 148 -11.00 -11.69 1.12
CA SER A 148 -12.20 -12.21 1.79
C SER A 148 -12.38 -13.69 1.47
N ASN A 149 -12.39 -14.07 0.18
CA ASN A 149 -12.51 -15.46 -0.22
C ASN A 149 -11.37 -16.33 0.33
N ALA A 150 -10.12 -15.85 0.29
CA ALA A 150 -8.99 -16.60 0.83
C ALA A 150 -9.10 -16.83 2.35
N LEU A 151 -9.60 -15.85 3.10
CA LEU A 151 -9.79 -15.97 4.55
C LEU A 151 -10.99 -16.86 4.90
N PHE A 152 -12.08 -16.81 4.14
CA PHE A 152 -13.27 -17.65 4.39
C PHE A 152 -13.03 -19.09 3.96
N SER A 153 -12.42 -19.36 2.82
CA SER A 153 -12.05 -20.73 2.41
C SER A 153 -11.08 -21.41 3.39
N GLY A 154 -10.15 -20.64 3.98
CA GLY A 154 -9.25 -21.18 5.01
C GLY A 154 -9.96 -21.57 6.31
N LYS A 155 -11.11 -20.99 6.61
CA LYS A 155 -11.91 -21.34 7.81
C LYS A 155 -12.80 -22.56 7.61
N GLU A 156 -13.33 -22.77 6.41
CA GLU A 156 -14.16 -23.96 6.13
C GLU A 156 -13.37 -25.25 6.32
N HIS A 157 -12.12 -25.31 5.87
CA HIS A 157 -11.23 -26.45 6.10
C HIS A 157 -10.91 -26.70 7.59
N LEU A 158 -11.00 -25.69 8.44
CA LEU A 158 -10.76 -25.83 9.88
C LEU A 158 -12.00 -26.38 10.61
N PHE A 159 -13.20 -26.07 10.13
CA PHE A 159 -14.45 -26.55 10.71
C PHE A 159 -14.83 -27.98 10.25
N GLU A 160 -14.35 -28.42 9.09
CA GLU A 160 -14.53 -29.81 8.63
C GLU A 160 -13.58 -30.80 9.34
N SER A 161 -12.52 -30.32 10.01
CA SER A 161 -11.53 -31.16 10.70
C SER A 161 -11.81 -31.35 12.21
N ILE A 162 -12.92 -30.80 12.73
CA ILE A 162 -13.42 -31.00 14.10
C ILE A 162 -14.68 -31.87 14.08
#